data_3e4a60fed4aee08323af265a8b186345
#
_entry.id   3e4a60fed4aee08323af265a8b186345
#
_cell.length_a   1.000
_cell.length_b   1.000
_cell.length_c   1.000
_cell.angle_alpha   90.00
_cell.angle_beta   90.00
_cell.angle_gamma   90.00
#
_symmetry.space_group_name_H-M   'P 1'
#
loop_
_entity.id
_entity.type
_entity.pdbx_description
1 polymer ?
#
loop_
_entity_poly.entity_id
_entity_poly.type
_entity_poly.pdbx_seq_one_letter_code
_entity_poly.pdbx_strand_id
1 'polypeptide(L)'
;YDYQGRVYNTQNLTLPIIKSGKILGAIELSRDITSIKEDTSLTQKKPISKIKISSKIDKFSANYEFSDIITRNKEMINNIKKAKTVADSSSSVLVYGETGTGKELYVQSIHNYSLRRHRPFIAQNCAALPESLFESILFGSVKGAFTGAVDKPGVFEQAHKGTLFL
;
A
#
# COMPACT_ATOMS: atom_id res chain seq x y z
N TYR A 1 -5.01 -28.13 -9.98
CA TYR A 1 -4.56 -27.46 -11.20
C TYR A 1 -3.28 -28.13 -11.68
N ASP A 2 -3.27 -28.63 -12.90
CA ASP A 2 -2.12 -29.30 -13.50
C ASP A 2 -1.53 -28.41 -14.60
N TYR A 3 -0.26 -28.02 -14.46
CA TYR A 3 0.47 -27.27 -15.45
C TYR A 3 1.85 -27.92 -15.66
N GLN A 4 2.14 -28.38 -16.86
CA GLN A 4 3.38 -29.10 -17.22
C GLN A 4 3.67 -30.34 -16.33
N GLY A 5 2.63 -31.12 -15.94
CA GLY A 5 2.77 -32.31 -15.13
C GLY A 5 3.06 -32.04 -13.62
N ARG A 6 2.90 -30.79 -13.14
CA ARG A 6 2.97 -30.44 -11.72
C ARG A 6 1.59 -30.16 -11.17
N VAL A 7 1.23 -30.80 -10.07
CA VAL A 7 -0.03 -30.56 -9.36
C VAL A 7 0.16 -29.38 -8.39
N TYR A 8 -0.67 -28.36 -8.55
CA TYR A 8 -0.73 -27.20 -7.66
C TYR A 8 -2.02 -27.24 -6.85
N ASN A 9 -1.89 -27.14 -5.55
CA ASN A 9 -3.03 -26.93 -4.66
C ASN A 9 -3.19 -25.43 -4.42
N THR A 10 -4.34 -24.87 -4.77
CA THR A 10 -4.62 -23.44 -4.61
C THR A 10 -5.80 -23.22 -3.67
N GLN A 11 -5.71 -22.24 -2.84
CA GLN A 11 -6.82 -21.71 -2.07
C GLN A 11 -7.29 -20.42 -2.72
N ASN A 12 -8.55 -20.39 -3.15
CA ASN A 12 -9.14 -19.24 -3.85
C ASN A 12 -10.16 -18.54 -2.95
N LEU A 13 -10.10 -17.22 -2.94
CA LEU A 13 -11.09 -16.35 -2.30
C LEU A 13 -11.66 -15.40 -3.33
N THR A 14 -12.96 -15.52 -3.61
CA THR A 14 -13.65 -14.63 -4.55
C THR A 14 -14.46 -13.59 -3.77
N LEU A 15 -14.21 -12.31 -4.05
CA LEU A 15 -14.90 -11.17 -3.44
C LEU A 15 -15.66 -10.40 -4.50
N PRO A 16 -16.97 -10.14 -4.33
CA PRO A 16 -17.75 -9.34 -5.26
C PRO A 16 -17.39 -7.85 -5.18
N ILE A 17 -17.31 -7.19 -6.33
CA ILE A 17 -17.23 -5.73 -6.44
C ILE A 17 -18.65 -5.20 -6.51
N ILE A 18 -19.09 -4.49 -5.47
CA ILE A 18 -20.45 -3.95 -5.38
C ILE A 18 -20.41 -2.43 -5.44
N LYS A 19 -21.24 -1.82 -6.31
CA LYS A 19 -21.47 -0.38 -6.38
C LYS A 19 -22.97 -0.12 -6.39
N SER A 20 -23.46 0.70 -5.47
CA SER A 20 -24.89 1.05 -5.33
C SER A 20 -25.81 -0.17 -5.29
N GLY A 21 -25.41 -1.23 -4.57
CA GLY A 21 -26.17 -2.46 -4.45
C GLY A 21 -26.14 -3.40 -5.66
N LYS A 22 -25.44 -3.05 -6.74
CA LYS A 22 -25.27 -3.91 -7.93
C LYS A 22 -23.87 -4.51 -7.95
N ILE A 23 -23.77 -5.80 -8.27
CA ILE A 23 -22.50 -6.48 -8.48
C ILE A 23 -21.97 -6.05 -9.86
N LEU A 24 -20.80 -5.41 -9.89
CA LEU A 24 -20.12 -4.98 -11.10
C LEU A 24 -19.11 -6.03 -11.61
N GLY A 25 -18.66 -6.92 -10.74
CA GLY A 25 -17.67 -7.94 -11.03
C GLY A 25 -17.21 -8.65 -9.76
N ALA A 26 -16.17 -9.44 -9.87
CA ALA A 26 -15.54 -10.10 -8.74
C ALA A 26 -14.02 -10.03 -8.86
N ILE A 27 -13.34 -10.02 -7.71
CA ILE A 27 -11.88 -10.19 -7.61
C ILE A 27 -11.65 -11.57 -7.03
N GLU A 28 -10.82 -12.36 -7.70
CA GLU A 28 -10.36 -13.64 -7.19
C GLU A 28 -8.91 -13.50 -6.70
N LEU A 29 -8.69 -13.91 -5.46
CA LEU A 29 -7.38 -14.03 -4.86
C LEU A 29 -7.04 -15.52 -4.78
N SER A 30 -6.01 -15.93 -5.51
CA SER A 30 -5.50 -17.31 -5.49
C SER A 30 -4.19 -17.38 -4.72
N ARG A 31 -4.08 -18.31 -3.79
CA ARG A 31 -2.85 -18.60 -3.06
C ARG A 31 -2.42 -20.03 -3.33
N ASP A 32 -1.18 -20.21 -3.77
CA ASP A 32 -0.58 -21.55 -3.89
C ASP A 32 -0.25 -22.08 -2.48
N ILE A 33 -0.81 -23.24 -2.15
CA ILE A 33 -0.60 -23.94 -0.88
C ILE A 33 0.09 -25.28 -1.08
N THR A 34 0.65 -25.54 -2.25
CA THR A 34 1.25 -26.84 -2.64
C THR A 34 2.39 -27.25 -1.68
N SER A 35 3.13 -26.29 -1.15
CA SER A 35 4.25 -26.55 -0.23
C SER A 35 3.86 -26.56 1.26
N ILE A 36 2.62 -26.28 1.60
CA ILE A 36 2.15 -26.33 2.98
C ILE A 36 1.85 -27.78 3.32
N LYS A 37 2.80 -28.48 3.97
CA LYS A 37 2.52 -29.76 4.60
C LYS A 37 1.43 -29.53 5.64
N GLU A 38 0.35 -30.30 5.55
CA GLU A 38 -0.70 -30.32 6.56
C GLU A 38 -0.10 -30.72 7.90
N ASP A 39 0.18 -29.73 8.73
CA ASP A 39 0.31 -29.95 10.18
C ASP A 39 -1.11 -30.12 10.70
N THR A 40 -1.56 -31.38 10.75
CA THR A 40 -2.93 -31.81 11.11
C THR A 40 -3.28 -31.52 12.58
N SER A 41 -2.47 -30.76 13.31
CA SER A 41 -2.66 -30.47 14.74
C SER A 41 -3.31 -29.12 15.07
N LEU A 42 -3.69 -28.31 14.06
CA LEU A 42 -4.31 -26.99 14.28
C LEU A 42 -5.67 -26.84 13.60
N THR A 43 -6.51 -27.88 13.63
CA THR A 43 -7.94 -27.77 13.33
C THR A 43 -8.70 -27.18 14.53
N GLN A 44 -8.26 -26.03 15.05
CA GLN A 44 -9.17 -25.12 15.71
C GLN A 44 -9.56 -24.05 14.71
N LYS A 45 -10.77 -24.23 14.14
CA LYS A 45 -11.51 -23.21 13.41
C LYS A 45 -11.54 -21.92 14.24
N LYS A 46 -10.53 -21.04 14.09
CA LYS A 46 -10.76 -19.65 14.41
C LYS A 46 -11.75 -19.15 13.35
N PRO A 47 -12.92 -18.67 13.76
CA PRO A 47 -13.86 -18.11 12.80
C PRO A 47 -13.16 -16.98 12.06
N ILE A 48 -13.30 -16.94 10.73
CA ILE A 48 -12.86 -15.85 9.83
C ILE A 48 -13.72 -14.58 10.10
N SER A 49 -14.11 -14.40 11.34
CA SER A 49 -14.84 -13.24 11.81
C SER A 49 -13.84 -12.28 12.43
N LYS A 50 -13.18 -11.54 11.59
CA LYS A 50 -12.61 -10.18 11.79
C LYS A 50 -11.41 -9.93 10.87
N ILE A 51 -11.53 -10.24 9.57
CA ILE A 51 -11.00 -9.27 8.65
C ILE A 51 -11.93 -8.06 8.85
N LYS A 52 -11.54 -7.12 9.69
CA LYS A 52 -12.11 -5.78 9.65
C LYS A 52 -11.75 -5.27 8.27
N ILE A 53 -12.60 -5.53 7.28
CA ILE A 53 -12.73 -4.68 6.13
C ILE A 53 -13.25 -3.40 6.74
N SER A 54 -12.31 -2.56 7.17
CA SER A 54 -12.59 -1.19 7.54
C SER A 54 -13.29 -0.62 6.32
N SER A 55 -14.58 -0.34 6.43
CA SER A 55 -15.42 0.21 5.37
C SER A 55 -15.09 1.69 5.07
N LYS A 56 -13.96 2.16 5.54
CA LYS A 56 -13.18 3.30 5.10
C LYS A 56 -11.77 2.78 4.89
N ILE A 57 -11.42 2.49 3.63
CA ILE A 57 -10.04 2.64 3.20
C ILE A 57 -9.80 4.13 3.43
N ASP A 58 -9.17 4.47 4.54
CA ASP A 58 -8.72 5.83 4.77
C ASP A 58 -7.72 6.10 3.64
N LYS A 59 -8.15 6.92 2.69
CA LYS A 59 -7.44 7.25 1.44
C LYS A 59 -6.04 7.79 1.69
N PHE A 60 -5.70 7.98 2.96
CA PHE A 60 -4.50 8.63 3.48
C PHE A 60 -3.79 7.80 4.56
N SER A 61 -4.00 6.48 4.61
CA SER A 61 -3.33 5.61 5.56
C SER A 61 -2.31 4.71 4.89
N ALA A 62 -1.17 4.49 5.55
CA ALA A 62 -0.20 3.47 5.19
C ALA A 62 -0.67 2.11 5.75
N ASN A 63 -0.58 1.07 4.93
CA ASN A 63 -1.14 -0.25 5.25
C ASN A 63 -0.07 -1.29 5.63
N TYR A 64 1.22 -0.99 5.38
CA TYR A 64 2.31 -1.93 5.56
C TYR A 64 3.24 -1.53 6.68
N GLU A 65 3.79 -2.52 7.37
CA GLU A 65 4.79 -2.38 8.42
C GLU A 65 6.07 -3.13 8.06
N PHE A 66 7.19 -2.86 8.75
CA PHE A 66 8.44 -3.60 8.53
C PHE A 66 8.32 -5.10 8.82
N SER A 67 7.35 -5.52 9.61
CA SER A 67 7.01 -6.93 9.86
C SER A 67 6.48 -7.65 8.62
N ASP A 68 5.93 -6.92 7.65
CA ASP A 68 5.40 -7.47 6.40
C ASP A 68 6.52 -7.75 5.39
N ILE A 69 7.73 -7.22 5.64
CA ILE A 69 8.90 -7.44 4.78
C ILE A 69 9.59 -8.74 5.17
N ILE A 70 9.21 -9.83 4.52
CA ILE A 70 9.81 -11.14 4.74
C ILE A 70 11.11 -11.24 3.94
N THR A 71 12.26 -11.22 4.62
CA THR A 71 13.56 -11.27 3.96
C THR A 71 14.61 -12.05 4.77
N ARG A 72 15.53 -12.72 4.05
CA ARG A 72 16.76 -13.31 4.60
C ARG A 72 18.01 -12.60 4.08
N ASN A 73 17.84 -11.61 3.21
CA ASN A 73 18.95 -10.85 2.64
C ASN A 73 19.54 -9.92 3.72
N LYS A 74 20.85 -10.05 3.98
CA LYS A 74 21.55 -9.27 5.01
C LYS A 74 21.54 -7.77 4.71
N GLU A 75 21.64 -7.38 3.44
CA GLU A 75 21.60 -5.97 3.04
C GLU A 75 20.22 -5.37 3.30
N MET A 76 19.15 -6.09 2.95
CA MET A 76 17.78 -5.65 3.23
C MET A 76 17.56 -5.51 4.73
N ILE A 77 18.03 -6.46 5.54
CA ILE A 77 17.94 -6.37 7.01
C ILE A 77 18.66 -5.13 7.53
N ASN A 78 19.86 -4.82 6.99
CA ASN A 78 20.58 -3.60 7.36
C ASN A 78 19.88 -2.33 6.89
N ASN A 79 19.28 -2.34 5.70
CA ASN A 79 18.50 -1.21 5.20
C ASN A 79 17.26 -0.96 6.05
N ILE A 80 16.55 -2.01 6.51
CA ILE A 80 15.45 -1.87 7.46
C ILE A 80 15.93 -1.23 8.77
N LYS A 81 17.09 -1.64 9.31
CA LYS A 81 17.64 -1.01 10.52
C LYS A 81 17.91 0.48 10.30
N LYS A 82 18.56 0.85 9.18
CA LYS A 82 18.81 2.25 8.81
C LYS A 82 17.49 3.03 8.66
N ALA A 83 16.50 2.45 7.98
CA ALA A 83 15.20 3.06 7.79
C ALA A 83 14.50 3.36 9.14
N LYS A 84 14.55 2.43 10.08
CA LYS A 84 14.03 2.65 11.44
C LYS A 84 14.72 3.81 12.16
N THR A 85 16.04 3.97 11.99
CA THR A 85 16.80 5.07 12.60
C THR A 85 16.39 6.42 12.03
N VAL A 86 16.10 6.50 10.71
CA VAL A 86 15.75 7.78 10.08
C VAL A 86 14.26 8.08 10.07
N ALA A 87 13.41 7.12 10.46
CA ALA A 87 11.96 7.27 10.42
C ALA A 87 11.44 8.47 11.24
N ASP A 88 12.08 8.78 12.35
CA ASP A 88 11.72 9.90 13.23
C ASP A 88 12.40 11.22 12.87
N SER A 89 13.29 11.20 11.86
CA SER A 89 13.96 12.42 11.41
C SER A 89 13.05 13.28 10.55
N SER A 90 13.41 14.57 10.40
CA SER A 90 12.77 15.49 9.45
C SER A 90 13.40 15.44 8.05
N SER A 91 14.42 14.61 7.85
CA SER A 91 15.14 14.51 6.58
C SER A 91 14.32 13.81 5.50
N SER A 92 14.49 14.23 4.25
CA SER A 92 13.95 13.51 3.11
C SER A 92 14.66 12.18 2.94
N VAL A 93 13.91 11.13 2.59
CA VAL A 93 14.44 9.78 2.37
C VAL A 93 14.28 9.42 0.91
N LEU A 94 15.38 9.04 0.24
CA LEU A 94 15.34 8.50 -1.11
C LEU A 94 15.36 6.96 -1.05
N VAL A 95 14.35 6.32 -1.63
CA VAL A 95 14.28 4.86 -1.79
C VAL A 95 14.49 4.52 -3.25
N TYR A 96 15.63 3.88 -3.54
CA TYR A 96 16.01 3.47 -4.88
C TYR A 96 15.90 1.96 -5.06
N GLY A 97 15.46 1.52 -6.25
CA GLY A 97 15.35 0.11 -6.61
C GLY A 97 14.56 -0.09 -7.90
N GLU A 98 14.63 -1.27 -8.48
CA GLU A 98 13.91 -1.64 -9.69
C GLU A 98 12.38 -1.65 -9.51
N THR A 99 11.65 -1.60 -10.62
CA THR A 99 10.18 -1.73 -10.58
C THR A 99 9.78 -3.10 -10.03
N GLY A 100 8.74 -3.13 -9.17
CA GLY A 100 8.26 -4.37 -8.57
C GLY A 100 9.02 -4.85 -7.33
N THR A 101 10.10 -4.18 -6.90
CA THR A 101 10.89 -4.60 -5.72
C THR A 101 10.27 -4.27 -4.36
N GLY A 102 9.04 -3.73 -4.34
CA GLY A 102 8.34 -3.43 -3.09
C GLY A 102 8.71 -2.09 -2.45
N LYS A 103 9.19 -1.10 -3.22
CA LYS A 103 9.52 0.24 -2.71
C LYS A 103 8.38 0.88 -1.94
N GLU A 104 7.15 0.76 -2.43
CA GLU A 104 5.97 1.33 -1.78
C GLU A 104 5.72 0.70 -0.40
N LEU A 105 5.81 -0.62 -0.31
CA LEU A 105 5.71 -1.35 0.96
C LEU A 105 6.77 -0.87 1.96
N TYR A 106 7.99 -0.65 1.47
CA TYR A 106 9.10 -0.17 2.29
C TYR A 106 8.87 1.26 2.80
N VAL A 107 8.40 2.17 1.94
CA VAL A 107 8.11 3.57 2.30
C VAL A 107 6.95 3.66 3.29
N GLN A 108 5.88 2.88 3.07
CA GLN A 108 4.76 2.82 4.02
C GLN A 108 5.22 2.29 5.39
N SER A 109 6.13 1.30 5.41
CA SER A 109 6.70 0.79 6.65
C SER A 109 7.51 1.85 7.41
N ILE A 110 8.24 2.72 6.70
CA ILE A 110 8.93 3.86 7.33
C ILE A 110 7.92 4.79 7.99
N HIS A 111 6.85 5.16 7.28
CA HIS A 111 5.80 6.01 7.82
C HIS A 111 5.17 5.40 9.08
N ASN A 112 4.74 4.14 9.02
CA ASN A 112 4.09 3.46 10.13
C ASN A 112 5.01 3.25 11.35
N TYR A 113 6.31 3.22 11.13
CA TYR A 113 7.30 3.14 12.22
C TYR A 113 7.61 4.51 12.84
N SER A 114 7.32 5.61 12.15
CA SER A 114 7.65 6.97 12.57
C SER A 114 6.67 7.54 13.61
N LEU A 115 7.05 8.66 14.25
CA LEU A 115 6.15 9.46 15.09
C LEU A 115 4.95 10.01 14.34
N ARG A 116 4.99 9.99 13.00
CA ARG A 116 3.91 10.47 12.12
C ARG A 116 2.91 9.39 11.72
N ARG A 117 3.00 8.16 12.26
CA ARG A 117 2.16 7.01 11.89
C ARG A 117 0.64 7.25 11.93
N HIS A 118 0.18 8.21 12.73
CA HIS A 118 -1.23 8.61 12.84
C HIS A 118 -1.56 9.86 12.02
N ARG A 119 -0.64 10.30 11.17
CA ARG A 119 -0.79 11.44 10.27
C ARG A 119 -1.02 10.95 8.84
N PRO A 120 -1.48 11.83 7.93
CA PRO A 120 -1.71 11.43 6.56
C PRO A 120 -0.47 10.82 5.89
N PHE A 121 -0.65 9.73 5.16
CA PHE A 121 0.30 9.20 4.21
C PHE A 121 -0.27 9.42 2.81
N ILE A 122 0.36 10.28 2.02
CA ILE A 122 -0.05 10.59 0.65
C ILE A 122 0.97 10.01 -0.29
N ALA A 123 0.53 9.13 -1.19
CA ALA A 123 1.35 8.60 -2.29
C ALA A 123 0.87 9.21 -3.61
N GLN A 124 1.78 9.84 -4.36
CA GLN A 124 1.51 10.41 -5.66
C GLN A 124 2.55 9.95 -6.67
N ASN A 125 2.14 9.17 -7.65
CA ASN A 125 3.01 8.83 -8.76
C ASN A 125 3.12 10.01 -9.73
N CYS A 126 4.23 10.73 -9.67
CA CYS A 126 4.49 11.89 -10.50
C CYS A 126 4.67 11.54 -11.98
N ALA A 127 5.23 10.36 -12.28
CA ALA A 127 5.44 9.92 -13.67
C ALA A 127 4.12 9.63 -14.41
N ALA A 128 3.04 9.40 -13.69
CA ALA A 128 1.71 9.15 -14.27
C ALA A 128 0.89 10.42 -14.45
N LEU A 129 1.41 11.60 -14.04
CA LEU A 129 0.68 12.86 -14.14
C LEU A 129 0.89 13.51 -15.51
N PRO A 130 -0.18 13.97 -16.17
CA PRO A 130 -0.05 14.88 -17.31
C PRO A 130 0.66 16.18 -16.90
N GLU A 131 1.59 16.66 -17.70
CA GLU A 131 2.36 17.88 -17.43
C GLU A 131 1.45 19.08 -17.10
N SER A 132 0.36 19.23 -17.84
CA SER A 132 -0.63 20.31 -17.65
C SER A 132 -1.37 20.29 -16.31
N LEU A 133 -1.38 19.15 -15.60
CA LEU A 133 -2.06 18.99 -14.32
C LEU A 133 -1.08 18.88 -13.13
N PHE A 134 0.21 18.81 -13.43
CA PHE A 134 1.25 18.54 -12.43
C PHE A 134 1.22 19.56 -11.29
N GLU A 135 1.25 20.85 -11.62
CA GLU A 135 1.24 21.93 -10.64
C GLU A 135 -0.06 21.94 -9.80
N SER A 136 -1.21 21.82 -10.47
CA SER A 136 -2.51 21.84 -9.80
C SER A 136 -2.72 20.65 -8.86
N ILE A 137 -2.15 19.49 -9.17
CA ILE A 137 -2.20 18.32 -8.29
C ILE A 137 -1.25 18.47 -7.12
N LEU A 138 -0.02 18.96 -7.34
CA LEU A 138 0.97 19.12 -6.29
C LEU A 138 0.62 20.25 -5.32
N PHE A 139 0.28 21.42 -5.84
CA PHE A 139 0.09 22.65 -5.06
C PHE A 139 -1.37 23.05 -4.85
N GLY A 140 -2.30 22.41 -5.58
CA GLY A 140 -3.71 22.73 -5.51
C GLY A 140 -4.14 23.75 -6.56
N SER A 141 -5.42 24.07 -6.56
CA SER A 141 -6.02 25.08 -7.44
C SER A 141 -7.04 25.91 -6.69
N VAL A 142 -7.20 27.16 -7.11
CA VAL A 142 -8.27 28.04 -6.65
C VAL A 142 -9.24 28.29 -7.79
N LYS A 143 -10.50 28.53 -7.46
CA LYS A 143 -11.53 28.83 -8.45
C LYS A 143 -11.12 30.03 -9.31
N GLY A 144 -11.16 29.87 -10.62
CA GLY A 144 -10.81 30.92 -11.60
C GLY A 144 -9.33 30.97 -11.99
N ALA A 145 -8.45 30.12 -11.45
CA ALA A 145 -7.05 30.09 -11.90
C ALA A 145 -6.88 29.67 -13.37
N PHE A 146 -7.79 28.81 -13.87
CA PHE A 146 -7.89 28.41 -15.27
C PHE A 146 -9.32 27.95 -15.58
N THR A 147 -9.64 27.73 -16.85
CA THR A 147 -10.99 27.29 -17.26
C THR A 147 -11.35 25.95 -16.60
N GLY A 148 -12.42 25.95 -15.78
CA GLY A 148 -12.87 24.77 -15.05
C GLY A 148 -12.16 24.55 -13.70
N ALA A 149 -11.26 25.45 -13.27
CA ALA A 149 -10.62 25.37 -11.97
C ALA A 149 -11.63 25.48 -10.82
N VAL A 150 -11.50 24.59 -9.84
CA VAL A 150 -12.24 24.58 -8.56
C VAL A 150 -11.25 24.66 -7.40
N ASP A 151 -11.73 25.11 -6.25
CA ASP A 151 -10.92 25.10 -5.03
C ASP A 151 -10.62 23.65 -4.63
N LYS A 152 -9.33 23.31 -4.66
CA LYS A 152 -8.87 21.97 -4.32
C LYS A 152 -7.48 22.03 -3.67
N PRO A 153 -7.29 21.45 -2.47
CA PRO A 153 -5.99 21.38 -1.85
C PRO A 153 -5.03 20.48 -2.64
N GLY A 154 -3.78 20.87 -2.77
CA GLY A 154 -2.73 20.07 -3.37
C GLY A 154 -2.26 18.95 -2.45
N VAL A 155 -1.48 18.00 -3.01
CA VAL A 155 -0.98 16.86 -2.22
C VAL A 155 0.00 17.30 -1.13
N PHE A 156 0.75 18.39 -1.32
CA PHE A 156 1.58 18.98 -0.28
C PHE A 156 0.77 19.45 0.93
N GLU A 157 -0.35 20.12 0.67
CA GLU A 157 -1.26 20.58 1.74
C GLU A 157 -1.93 19.39 2.43
N GLN A 158 -2.40 18.41 1.65
CA GLN A 158 -3.04 17.20 2.19
C GLN A 158 -2.08 16.37 3.06
N ALA A 159 -0.77 16.37 2.73
CA ALA A 159 0.25 15.66 3.48
C ALA A 159 0.76 16.45 4.71
N HIS A 160 0.12 17.57 5.07
CA HIS A 160 0.56 18.44 6.16
C HIS A 160 0.78 17.66 7.48
N LYS A 161 1.97 17.80 8.06
CA LYS A 161 2.45 17.06 9.26
C LYS A 161 2.51 15.55 9.10
N GLY A 162 2.27 15.04 7.90
CA GLY A 162 2.31 13.63 7.56
C GLY A 162 3.54 13.24 6.74
N THR A 163 3.35 12.35 5.79
CA THR A 163 4.37 11.87 4.85
C THR A 163 3.85 11.98 3.44
N LEU A 164 4.63 12.59 2.56
CA LEU A 164 4.40 12.62 1.13
C LEU A 164 5.41 11.70 0.45
N PHE A 165 4.90 10.74 -0.33
CA PHE A 165 5.67 9.84 -1.17
C PHE A 165 5.42 10.20 -2.64
N LEU A 166 6.49 10.57 -3.36
CA LEU A 166 6.46 11.00 -4.76
C LEU A 166 7.15 9.98 -5.65
#